data_37cea3ddc8dfb96496e7b24d92394baf
#
_entry.id   37cea3ddc8dfb96496e7b24d92394baf
#
_cell.length_a   1.000
_cell.length_b   1.000
_cell.length_c   1.000
_cell.angle_alpha   90.00
_cell.angle_beta   90.00
_cell.angle_gamma   90.00
#
_symmetry.space_group_name_H-M   'P 1'
#
loop_
_entity.id
_entity.type
_entity.pdbx_description
1 polymer ?
#
loop_
_entity_poly.entity_id
_entity_poly.type
_entity_poly.pdbx_seq_one_letter_code
_entity_poly.pdbx_strand_id
1 'polypeptide(L)'
;YDATNTRPGASDTANYFGLLQSKKAYRYQPGRISGFTFGFRASRDEASIDNIIEWGIGNPTDEYVFQMRGPQFNIVRRSTVRLPNEVLQRMGFNNTAQQTVQSREPFNTDEFFELVITRDFFNGDPLDGNGRSGYLLDPTKVTMYKIEFGWYGAIGAKFYAYIPTDTGDARWVLLHTLTIENQLGEPCLQDPYFKFRYLQDIRNTSNIREPQYLYKYGASCYIDGGDNSAGKYYCYTSDDKAINNARQTSVAGIYPKREIKNSDGVAKPNKKNVYPVDLKIDCD
;
A
#
# COMPACT_ATOMS: atom_id res chain seq x y z
N TYR A 1 -11.57 -16.72 -7.64
CA TYR A 1 -10.22 -16.16 -7.67
C TYR A 1 -9.39 -16.98 -8.65
N ASP A 2 -9.09 -16.42 -9.81
CA ASP A 2 -8.32 -17.12 -10.84
C ASP A 2 -6.86 -16.69 -10.73
N ALA A 3 -6.02 -17.56 -10.18
CA ALA A 3 -4.59 -17.32 -9.99
C ALA A 3 -3.73 -17.75 -11.20
N THR A 4 -4.38 -18.06 -12.31
CA THR A 4 -3.71 -18.55 -13.50
C THR A 4 -3.45 -17.43 -14.52
N ASN A 5 -2.59 -16.48 -14.19
CA ASN A 5 -2.01 -15.62 -15.21
C ASN A 5 -0.57 -16.09 -15.48
N THR A 6 -0.41 -16.84 -16.56
CA THR A 6 0.91 -17.11 -17.13
C THR A 6 1.51 -15.81 -17.66
N ARG A 7 2.72 -15.51 -17.23
CA ARG A 7 3.48 -14.34 -17.69
C ARG A 7 3.78 -14.51 -19.18
N PRO A 8 3.42 -13.55 -20.07
CA PRO A 8 3.77 -13.65 -21.47
C PRO A 8 5.30 -13.62 -21.65
N GLY A 9 5.86 -14.59 -22.36
CA GLY A 9 7.27 -14.61 -22.77
C GLY A 9 8.19 -15.56 -22.00
N ALA A 10 7.68 -16.44 -21.14
CA ALA A 10 8.48 -17.47 -20.50
C ALA A 10 8.57 -18.72 -21.38
N SER A 11 9.79 -19.15 -21.67
CA SER A 11 10.04 -20.51 -22.16
C SER A 11 9.58 -21.52 -21.12
N ASP A 12 8.97 -22.60 -21.51
CA ASP A 12 8.48 -23.85 -20.87
C ASP A 12 8.57 -24.09 -19.33
N THR A 13 9.12 -23.20 -18.54
CA THR A 13 9.03 -23.19 -17.09
C THR A 13 7.84 -22.34 -16.70
N ALA A 14 6.76 -22.97 -16.26
CA ALA A 14 5.54 -22.29 -15.85
C ALA A 14 5.82 -21.29 -14.72
N ASN A 15 5.66 -20.00 -15.02
CA ASN A 15 5.71 -18.93 -14.02
C ASN A 15 4.28 -18.66 -13.56
N TYR A 16 4.06 -18.65 -12.27
CA TYR A 16 2.75 -18.31 -11.70
C TYR A 16 2.82 -16.94 -11.07
N PHE A 17 1.80 -16.16 -11.34
CA PHE A 17 1.66 -14.83 -10.80
C PHE A 17 0.24 -14.61 -10.28
N GLY A 18 0.12 -14.25 -9.01
CA GLY A 18 -1.14 -13.90 -8.37
C GLY A 18 -1.06 -12.54 -7.68
N LEU A 19 -1.98 -11.63 -8.01
CA LEU A 19 -2.10 -10.33 -7.35
C LEU A 19 -3.49 -10.12 -6.79
N LEU A 20 -3.57 -9.84 -5.49
CA LEU A 20 -4.78 -9.40 -4.80
C LEU A 20 -4.61 -7.95 -4.39
N GLN A 21 -5.54 -7.09 -4.81
CA GLN A 21 -5.58 -5.68 -4.42
C GLN A 21 -6.95 -5.30 -3.87
N SER A 22 -6.97 -4.28 -3.00
CA SER A 22 -8.24 -3.64 -2.63
C SER A 22 -8.84 -2.92 -3.84
N LYS A 23 -10.18 -2.94 -3.97
CA LYS A 23 -10.88 -2.24 -5.05
C LYS A 23 -10.69 -0.73 -4.96
N LYS A 24 -10.72 -0.19 -3.74
CA LYS A 24 -10.56 1.24 -3.48
C LYS A 24 -9.11 1.56 -3.16
N ALA A 25 -8.59 2.66 -3.70
CA ALA A 25 -7.42 3.33 -3.17
C ALA A 25 -7.83 4.14 -1.93
N TYR A 26 -6.94 4.20 -0.96
CA TYR A 26 -7.17 4.93 0.27
C TYR A 26 -6.76 6.38 0.09
N ARG A 27 -7.59 7.27 0.61
CA ARG A 27 -7.36 8.70 0.51
C ARG A 27 -6.10 9.09 1.27
N TYR A 28 -5.24 9.84 0.60
CA TYR A 28 -4.12 10.53 1.21
C TYR A 28 -4.55 11.93 1.67
N GLN A 29 -4.08 12.36 2.84
CA GLN A 29 -4.25 13.74 3.32
C GLN A 29 -2.88 14.40 3.44
N PRO A 30 -2.62 15.49 2.69
CA PRO A 30 -1.37 16.24 2.78
C PRO A 30 -1.06 16.71 4.20
N GLY A 31 0.20 16.61 4.59
CA GLY A 31 0.66 17.03 5.93
C GLY A 31 0.33 16.07 7.06
N ARG A 32 -0.23 14.88 6.76
CA ARG A 32 -0.54 13.84 7.76
C ARG A 32 0.17 12.54 7.44
N ILE A 33 0.36 11.73 8.47
CA ILE A 33 0.87 10.37 8.32
C ILE A 33 -0.32 9.46 7.99
N SER A 34 -0.15 8.65 6.94
CA SER A 34 -1.06 7.56 6.62
C SER A 34 -0.48 6.26 7.12
N GLY A 35 -1.28 5.47 7.81
CA GLY A 35 -0.88 4.17 8.33
C GLY A 35 -1.74 3.05 7.78
N PHE A 36 -1.11 1.92 7.49
CA PHE A 36 -1.74 0.71 6.97
C PHE A 36 -1.32 -0.48 7.82
N THR A 37 -2.29 -1.20 8.33
CA THR A 37 -2.05 -2.42 9.11
C THR A 37 -2.67 -3.61 8.41
N PHE A 38 -2.02 -4.74 8.47
CA PHE A 38 -2.50 -5.98 7.87
C PHE A 38 -1.98 -7.21 8.60
N GLY A 39 -2.86 -8.19 8.78
CA GLY A 39 -2.50 -9.53 9.23
C GLY A 39 -2.10 -10.37 8.03
N PHE A 40 -0.97 -11.06 8.14
CA PHE A 40 -0.41 -11.82 7.05
C PHE A 40 0.36 -13.05 7.56
N ARG A 41 0.41 -14.08 6.73
CA ARG A 41 1.26 -15.25 6.88
C ARG A 41 1.69 -15.75 5.51
N ALA A 42 2.97 -15.97 5.30
CA ALA A 42 3.48 -16.67 4.13
C ALA A 42 3.33 -18.19 4.27
N SER A 43 3.28 -18.91 3.16
CA SER A 43 3.54 -20.35 3.20
C SER A 43 5.02 -20.60 3.47
N ARG A 44 5.31 -21.79 3.95
CA ARG A 44 6.69 -22.21 4.18
C ARG A 44 7.26 -22.76 2.88
N ASP A 45 8.13 -22.00 2.24
CA ASP A 45 9.03 -22.50 1.22
C ASP A 45 10.40 -21.88 1.46
N GLU A 46 11.29 -22.64 1.96
CA GLU A 46 12.59 -22.17 2.41
C GLU A 46 13.64 -22.20 1.29
N ALA A 47 13.33 -22.86 0.17
CA ALA A 47 14.39 -23.30 -0.73
C ALA A 47 14.62 -22.41 -1.94
N SER A 48 13.63 -21.65 -2.42
CA SER A 48 13.76 -21.00 -3.73
C SER A 48 13.66 -19.50 -3.67
N ILE A 49 14.73 -18.82 -4.09
CA ILE A 49 14.74 -17.36 -4.34
C ILE A 49 13.83 -16.96 -5.50
N ASP A 50 13.31 -17.94 -6.25
CA ASP A 50 12.37 -17.73 -7.34
C ASP A 50 10.91 -17.62 -6.87
N ASN A 51 10.66 -17.93 -5.60
CA ASN A 51 9.37 -17.69 -4.96
C ASN A 51 9.39 -16.36 -4.23
N ILE A 52 8.62 -15.41 -4.76
CA ILE A 52 8.49 -14.08 -4.19
C ILE A 52 7.07 -13.90 -3.66
N ILE A 53 6.96 -13.63 -2.38
CA ILE A 53 5.70 -13.31 -1.71
C ILE A 53 5.81 -11.89 -1.16
N GLU A 54 4.85 -11.03 -1.52
CA GLU A 54 4.83 -9.63 -1.08
C GLU A 54 3.49 -9.27 -0.45
N TRP A 55 3.54 -8.42 0.56
CA TRP A 55 2.38 -7.83 1.19
C TRP A 55 2.68 -6.39 1.61
N GLY A 56 1.75 -5.50 1.37
CA GLY A 56 1.94 -4.08 1.64
C GLY A 56 0.93 -3.20 0.95
N ILE A 57 1.41 -2.07 0.49
CA ILE A 57 0.63 -1.04 -0.17
C ILE A 57 1.27 -0.65 -1.49
N GLY A 58 0.43 -0.30 -2.46
CA GLY A 58 0.94 0.15 -3.76
C GLY A 58 -0.15 0.58 -4.72
N ASN A 59 0.31 1.19 -5.78
CA ASN A 59 -0.43 1.57 -6.97
C ASN A 59 0.46 1.27 -8.22
N PRO A 60 0.07 1.65 -9.42
CA PRO A 60 0.89 1.37 -10.61
C PRO A 60 2.27 2.05 -10.62
N THR A 61 2.45 3.16 -9.90
CA THR A 61 3.68 3.96 -9.93
C THR A 61 4.57 3.80 -8.71
N ASP A 62 3.97 3.44 -7.56
CA ASP A 62 4.65 3.44 -6.28
C ASP A 62 4.24 2.27 -5.40
N GLU A 63 5.18 1.72 -4.64
CA GLU A 63 4.94 0.61 -3.72
C GLU A 63 5.84 0.66 -2.48
N TYR A 64 5.25 0.30 -1.36
CA TYR A 64 5.95 -0.08 -0.14
C TYR A 64 5.46 -1.47 0.31
N VAL A 65 6.35 -2.45 0.30
CA VAL A 65 5.97 -3.82 0.62
C VAL A 65 7.01 -4.50 1.51
N PHE A 66 6.54 -5.44 2.31
CA PHE A 66 7.36 -6.51 2.85
C PHE A 66 7.47 -7.61 1.81
N GLN A 67 8.60 -8.26 1.74
CA GLN A 67 8.87 -9.30 0.76
C GLN A 67 9.56 -10.49 1.43
N MET A 68 9.04 -11.67 1.15
CA MET A 68 9.79 -12.91 1.28
C MET A 68 10.29 -13.31 -0.11
N ARG A 69 11.58 -13.49 -0.24
CA ARG A 69 12.21 -14.04 -1.43
C ARG A 69 12.98 -15.28 -1.05
N GLY A 70 12.33 -16.45 -1.19
CA GLY A 70 12.79 -17.66 -0.54
C GLY A 70 12.88 -17.44 0.98
N PRO A 71 14.03 -17.74 1.60
CA PRO A 71 14.23 -17.54 3.03
C PRO A 71 14.50 -16.08 3.45
N GLN A 72 14.71 -15.17 2.49
CA GLN A 72 15.10 -13.79 2.75
C GLN A 72 13.87 -12.93 3.04
N PHE A 73 13.88 -12.26 4.18
CA PHE A 73 12.89 -11.25 4.54
C PHE A 73 13.41 -9.85 4.23
N ASN A 74 12.74 -9.14 3.36
CA ASN A 74 13.14 -7.85 2.85
C ASN A 74 12.02 -6.81 3.01
N ILE A 75 12.41 -5.55 2.93
CA ILE A 75 11.52 -4.42 2.70
C ILE A 75 11.84 -3.88 1.30
N VAL A 76 10.81 -3.59 0.50
CA VAL A 76 11.01 -3.13 -0.86
C VAL A 76 10.25 -1.83 -1.08
N ARG A 77 10.95 -0.86 -1.63
CA ARG A 77 10.36 0.35 -2.21
C ARG A 77 10.46 0.27 -3.73
N ARG A 78 9.36 0.50 -4.41
CA ARG A 78 9.33 0.73 -5.86
C ARG A 78 8.67 2.05 -6.14
N SER A 79 9.23 2.82 -7.07
CA SER A 79 8.67 4.11 -7.46
C SER A 79 9.22 4.51 -8.82
N THR A 80 8.43 5.25 -9.59
CA THR A 80 8.91 5.96 -10.78
C THR A 80 9.81 7.14 -10.41
N VAL A 81 9.83 7.54 -9.13
CA VAL A 81 10.74 8.56 -8.60
C VAL A 81 12.02 7.89 -8.11
N ARG A 82 13.15 8.28 -8.71
CA ARG A 82 14.47 7.82 -8.29
C ARG A 82 14.93 8.56 -7.03
N LEU A 83 15.47 7.82 -6.05
CA LEU A 83 16.18 8.44 -4.94
C LEU A 83 17.59 8.83 -5.36
N PRO A 84 18.08 10.03 -4.98
CA PRO A 84 19.46 10.44 -5.22
C PRO A 84 20.46 9.50 -4.56
N ASN A 85 21.63 9.32 -5.18
CA ASN A 85 22.68 8.44 -4.65
C ASN A 85 23.17 8.88 -3.27
N GLU A 86 23.22 10.19 -3.04
CA GLU A 86 23.64 10.77 -1.75
C GLU A 86 22.67 10.38 -0.62
N VAL A 87 21.39 10.28 -0.93
CA VAL A 87 20.34 9.82 0.00
C VAL A 87 20.53 8.34 0.31
N LEU A 88 20.78 7.53 -0.71
CA LEU A 88 21.04 6.09 -0.54
C LEU A 88 22.30 5.85 0.30
N GLN A 89 23.38 6.61 0.06
CA GLN A 89 24.61 6.52 0.84
C GLN A 89 24.40 6.86 2.32
N ARG A 90 23.62 7.90 2.61
CA ARG A 90 23.26 8.28 4.00
C ARG A 90 22.44 7.21 4.71
N MET A 91 21.64 6.46 3.98
CA MET A 91 20.92 5.30 4.51
C MET A 91 21.81 4.06 4.68
N GLY A 92 23.10 4.15 4.39
CA GLY A 92 24.05 3.04 4.49
C GLY A 92 24.20 2.20 3.22
N PHE A 93 23.58 2.60 2.13
CA PHE A 93 23.70 1.92 0.85
C PHE A 93 24.88 2.50 0.05
N ASN A 94 26.01 1.84 0.09
CA ASN A 94 27.27 2.37 -0.48
C ASN A 94 27.38 2.19 -2.00
N ASN A 95 26.40 1.57 -2.68
CA ASN A 95 26.47 1.26 -4.09
C ASN A 95 25.21 1.72 -4.85
N THR A 96 25.41 2.42 -5.95
CA THR A 96 24.34 2.84 -6.88
C THR A 96 23.55 1.67 -7.48
N ALA A 97 24.12 0.47 -7.47
CA ALA A 97 23.48 -0.75 -7.96
C ALA A 97 22.34 -1.27 -7.06
N GLN A 98 22.15 -0.69 -5.87
CA GLN A 98 21.07 -1.13 -4.97
C GLN A 98 19.69 -0.60 -5.37
N GLN A 99 19.64 0.42 -6.19
CA GLN A 99 18.38 0.87 -6.80
C GLN A 99 18.37 0.45 -8.28
N THR A 100 17.72 -0.67 -8.56
CA THR A 100 17.67 -1.24 -9.91
C THR A 100 16.48 -0.69 -10.69
N VAL A 101 16.65 -0.56 -12.01
CA VAL A 101 15.53 -0.28 -12.90
C VAL A 101 14.83 -1.60 -13.21
N GLN A 102 13.53 -1.63 -13.04
CA GLN A 102 12.71 -2.82 -13.30
C GLN A 102 11.52 -2.43 -14.17
N SER A 103 11.09 -3.34 -15.03
CA SER A 103 9.76 -3.30 -15.63
C SER A 103 8.92 -4.41 -15.01
N ARG A 104 7.65 -4.14 -14.74
CA ARG A 104 6.78 -5.07 -14.04
C ARG A 104 5.56 -5.44 -14.87
N GLU A 105 5.84 -5.98 -16.03
CA GLU A 105 4.81 -6.62 -16.84
C GLU A 105 4.13 -7.76 -16.07
N PRO A 106 2.80 -7.90 -16.14
CA PRO A 106 1.85 -7.16 -16.97
C PRO A 106 1.23 -5.92 -16.27
N PHE A 107 1.71 -5.47 -15.11
CA PHE A 107 1.05 -4.44 -14.30
C PHE A 107 1.39 -3.03 -14.70
N ASN A 108 2.62 -2.81 -15.10
CA ASN A 108 3.12 -1.52 -15.52
C ASN A 108 4.18 -1.73 -16.58
N THR A 109 4.03 -1.07 -17.72
CA THR A 109 5.02 -1.01 -18.78
C THR A 109 6.09 0.03 -18.50
N ASP A 110 5.83 0.94 -17.53
CA ASP A 110 6.77 1.98 -17.18
C ASP A 110 7.92 1.41 -16.35
N GLU A 111 9.11 1.92 -16.60
CA GLU A 111 10.28 1.63 -15.77
C GLU A 111 10.10 2.26 -14.39
N PHE A 112 10.43 1.51 -13.36
CA PHE A 112 10.50 2.01 -12.00
C PHE A 112 11.80 1.60 -11.32
N PHE A 113 12.14 2.37 -10.28
CA PHE A 113 13.31 2.14 -9.46
C PHE A 113 12.94 1.25 -8.28
N GLU A 114 13.55 0.07 -8.20
CA GLU A 114 13.38 -0.86 -7.10
C GLU A 114 14.55 -0.77 -6.13
N LEU A 115 14.25 -0.50 -4.87
CA LEU A 115 15.18 -0.55 -3.75
C LEU A 115 14.80 -1.72 -2.84
N VAL A 116 15.62 -2.75 -2.83
CA VAL A 116 15.47 -3.91 -1.93
C VAL A 116 16.35 -3.70 -0.71
N ILE A 117 15.74 -3.66 0.46
CA ILE A 117 16.39 -3.49 1.75
C ILE A 117 16.37 -4.85 2.43
N THR A 118 17.50 -5.52 2.47
CA THR A 118 17.63 -6.81 3.16
C THR A 118 17.65 -6.61 4.67
N ARG A 119 17.33 -7.66 5.41
CA ARG A 119 17.24 -7.63 6.88
C ARG A 119 18.48 -7.03 7.56
N ASP A 120 19.67 -7.27 7.01
CA ASP A 120 20.95 -6.76 7.52
C ASP A 120 21.07 -5.23 7.45
N PHE A 121 20.29 -4.59 6.59
CA PHE A 121 20.24 -3.13 6.44
C PHE A 121 19.09 -2.48 7.21
N PHE A 122 18.34 -3.23 8.01
CA PHE A 122 17.29 -2.63 8.83
C PHE A 122 17.94 -1.73 9.90
N ASN A 123 17.48 -0.49 9.97
CA ASN A 123 17.99 0.50 10.93
C ASN A 123 17.20 0.55 12.24
N GLY A 124 16.15 -0.24 12.35
CA GLY A 124 15.44 -0.52 13.59
C GLY A 124 15.86 -1.87 14.17
N ASP A 125 14.87 -2.69 14.54
CA ASP A 125 15.11 -4.05 15.01
C ASP A 125 14.93 -5.03 13.84
N PRO A 126 15.96 -5.77 13.43
CA PRO A 126 15.84 -6.72 12.32
C PRO A 126 14.95 -7.92 12.64
N LEU A 127 14.60 -8.16 13.91
CA LEU A 127 13.87 -9.33 14.39
C LEU A 127 14.49 -10.67 13.92
N ASP A 128 15.80 -10.73 13.94
CA ASP A 128 16.62 -11.91 13.58
C ASP A 128 17.10 -12.71 14.81
N GLY A 129 16.61 -12.35 15.98
CA GLY A 129 17.03 -12.90 17.28
C GLY A 129 18.19 -12.16 17.91
N ASN A 130 18.94 -11.34 17.16
CA ASN A 130 20.09 -10.57 17.64
C ASN A 130 19.78 -9.08 17.83
N GLY A 131 18.61 -8.64 17.37
CA GLY A 131 18.16 -7.28 17.52
C GLY A 131 17.81 -6.91 18.97
N ARG A 132 17.42 -5.64 19.18
CA ARG A 132 17.13 -5.11 20.52
C ARG A 132 15.99 -5.84 21.25
N SER A 133 15.04 -6.43 20.53
CA SER A 133 13.94 -7.21 21.12
C SER A 133 14.34 -8.63 21.48
N GLY A 134 15.46 -9.13 20.96
CA GLY A 134 15.82 -10.54 21.06
C GLY A 134 14.87 -11.50 20.33
N TYR A 135 13.88 -10.98 19.61
CA TYR A 135 12.84 -11.77 18.97
C TYR A 135 13.25 -12.22 17.56
N LEU A 136 12.98 -13.47 17.24
CA LEU A 136 13.13 -14.02 15.89
C LEU A 136 11.76 -14.06 15.19
N LEU A 137 11.56 -13.19 14.21
CA LEU A 137 10.34 -13.16 13.41
C LEU A 137 10.32 -14.33 12.42
N ASP A 138 9.28 -15.12 12.50
CA ASP A 138 8.93 -16.17 11.55
C ASP A 138 7.74 -15.70 10.68
N PRO A 139 7.95 -15.28 9.43
CA PRO A 139 6.88 -14.81 8.55
C PRO A 139 5.87 -15.90 8.16
N THR A 140 6.16 -17.17 8.47
CA THR A 140 5.23 -18.29 8.26
C THR A 140 4.17 -18.36 9.36
N LYS A 141 4.29 -17.57 10.40
CA LYS A 141 3.30 -17.44 11.47
C LYS A 141 2.41 -16.21 11.23
N VAL A 142 1.20 -16.28 11.75
CA VAL A 142 0.27 -15.13 11.68
C VAL A 142 0.87 -13.97 12.45
N THR A 143 1.15 -12.90 11.75
CA THR A 143 1.72 -11.67 12.33
C THR A 143 0.98 -10.45 11.77
N MET A 144 0.86 -9.42 12.58
CA MET A 144 0.40 -8.12 12.14
C MET A 144 1.60 -7.26 11.72
N TYR A 145 1.50 -6.66 10.56
CA TYR A 145 2.47 -5.73 10.00
C TYR A 145 1.86 -4.35 9.85
N LYS A 146 2.69 -3.33 9.86
CA LYS A 146 2.27 -1.95 9.68
C LYS A 146 3.26 -1.18 8.83
N ILE A 147 2.74 -0.34 7.92
CA ILE A 147 3.48 0.64 7.15
C ILE A 147 2.88 2.01 7.44
N GLU A 148 3.71 2.95 7.85
CA GLU A 148 3.37 4.37 8.00
C GLU A 148 4.19 5.18 7.00
N PHE A 149 3.59 6.15 6.35
CA PHE A 149 4.31 7.02 5.44
C PHE A 149 3.71 8.42 5.40
N GLY A 150 4.54 9.40 5.08
CA GLY A 150 4.14 10.74 4.73
C GLY A 150 4.59 11.08 3.32
N TRP A 151 3.80 11.85 2.59
CA TRP A 151 4.17 12.23 1.24
C TRP A 151 5.28 13.30 1.25
N TYR A 152 5.23 14.36 0.72
CA TYR A 152 6.16 15.49 0.64
C TYR A 152 7.65 15.25 1.04
N GLY A 153 8.09 13.99 1.21
CA GLY A 153 9.44 13.69 1.68
C GLY A 153 9.73 14.16 3.11
N ALA A 154 8.74 14.72 3.81
CA ALA A 154 8.92 15.20 5.18
C ALA A 154 9.07 14.04 6.17
N ILE A 155 8.45 12.91 5.87
CA ILE A 155 8.51 11.69 6.67
C ILE A 155 8.65 10.52 5.71
N GLY A 156 9.72 9.77 5.82
CA GLY A 156 9.91 8.53 5.08
C GLY A 156 8.97 7.43 5.56
N ALA A 157 8.95 6.33 4.83
CA ALA A 157 8.15 5.18 5.22
C ALA A 157 8.78 4.45 6.42
N LYS A 158 7.93 4.05 7.38
CA LYS A 158 8.30 3.25 8.55
C LYS A 158 7.61 1.91 8.49
N PHE A 159 8.35 0.86 8.78
CA PHE A 159 7.90 -0.52 8.69
C PHE A 159 7.96 -1.18 10.06
N TYR A 160 6.86 -1.82 10.47
CA TYR A 160 6.73 -2.42 11.79
C TYR A 160 6.16 -3.83 11.71
N ALA A 161 6.48 -4.63 12.73
CA ALA A 161 5.78 -5.88 13.04
C ALA A 161 5.27 -5.84 14.49
N TYR A 162 4.15 -6.52 14.74
CA TYR A 162 3.56 -6.65 16.06
C TYR A 162 3.99 -7.98 16.66
N ILE A 163 4.82 -7.94 17.68
CA ILE A 163 5.45 -9.09 18.27
C ILE A 163 5.20 -9.19 19.78
N PRO A 164 5.21 -10.39 20.36
CA PRO A 164 5.19 -10.54 21.80
C PRO A 164 6.49 -10.00 22.43
N THR A 165 6.40 -9.58 23.66
CA THR A 165 7.52 -9.16 24.49
C THR A 165 7.79 -10.18 25.57
N ASP A 166 8.98 -10.13 26.16
CA ASP A 166 9.37 -11.01 27.28
C ASP A 166 8.50 -10.82 28.52
N THR A 167 7.81 -9.68 28.61
CA THR A 167 6.88 -9.36 29.72
C THR A 167 5.47 -9.93 29.54
N GLY A 168 5.21 -10.64 28.44
CA GLY A 168 3.92 -11.21 28.11
C GLY A 168 2.95 -10.30 27.39
N ASP A 169 3.33 -9.03 27.19
CA ASP A 169 2.60 -8.09 26.32
C ASP A 169 2.97 -8.29 24.85
N ALA A 170 2.31 -7.54 23.99
CA ALA A 170 2.68 -7.45 22.59
C ALA A 170 2.75 -5.97 22.15
N ARG A 171 3.69 -5.66 21.26
CA ARG A 171 3.89 -4.27 20.80
C ARG A 171 4.32 -4.19 19.34
N TRP A 172 4.12 -3.01 18.77
CA TRP A 172 4.70 -2.64 17.49
C TRP A 172 6.20 -2.40 17.65
N VAL A 173 7.00 -3.14 16.91
CA VAL A 173 8.45 -2.95 16.83
C VAL A 173 8.79 -2.40 15.47
N LEU A 174 9.54 -1.28 15.47
CA LEU A 174 10.06 -0.66 14.25
C LEU A 174 11.17 -1.53 13.68
N LEU A 175 11.00 -1.97 12.43
CA LEU A 175 11.98 -2.75 11.68
C LEU A 175 12.92 -1.82 10.92
N HIS A 176 12.36 -0.89 10.18
CA HIS A 176 13.14 -0.01 9.31
C HIS A 176 12.42 1.33 9.08
N THR A 177 13.20 2.38 8.93
CA THR A 177 12.76 3.69 8.48
C THR A 177 13.53 4.06 7.21
N LEU A 178 12.83 4.41 6.15
CA LEU A 178 13.42 5.10 5.02
C LEU A 178 13.68 6.56 5.42
N THR A 179 14.91 6.87 5.76
CA THR A 179 15.31 8.20 6.27
C THR A 179 15.60 9.14 5.10
N ILE A 180 14.58 9.77 4.58
CA ILE A 180 14.65 10.71 3.45
C ILE A 180 14.30 12.14 3.86
N GLU A 181 14.04 12.36 5.13
CA GLU A 181 13.63 13.64 5.69
C GLU A 181 14.67 14.73 5.41
N ASN A 182 14.22 15.87 4.91
CA ASN A 182 15.05 17.04 4.58
C ASN A 182 16.23 16.75 3.62
N GLN A 183 16.07 15.75 2.74
CA GLN A 183 17.11 15.34 1.80
C GLN A 183 16.71 15.42 0.34
N LEU A 184 15.41 15.58 0.06
CA LEU A 184 14.87 15.61 -1.28
C LEU A 184 14.38 17.01 -1.63
N GLY A 185 14.59 17.43 -2.88
CA GLY A 185 13.98 18.64 -3.44
C GLY A 185 12.57 18.42 -4.00
N GLU A 186 12.17 17.17 -4.14
CA GLU A 186 10.90 16.75 -4.72
C GLU A 186 10.27 15.64 -3.87
N PRO A 187 8.95 15.38 -3.99
CA PRO A 187 8.30 14.26 -3.34
C PRO A 187 8.95 12.92 -3.69
N CYS A 188 9.07 12.03 -2.72
CA CYS A 188 9.65 10.70 -2.92
C CYS A 188 8.72 9.69 -3.62
N LEU A 189 7.48 10.05 -3.85
CA LEU A 189 6.45 9.25 -4.50
C LEU A 189 5.78 10.05 -5.60
N GLN A 190 5.41 9.39 -6.67
CA GLN A 190 4.62 9.97 -7.75
C GLN A 190 3.15 10.10 -7.37
N ASP A 191 2.60 9.05 -6.75
CA ASP A 191 1.19 8.98 -6.35
C ASP A 191 1.04 8.35 -4.96
N PRO A 192 0.53 9.09 -3.94
CA PRO A 192 0.34 8.59 -2.58
C PRO A 192 -0.98 7.86 -2.34
N TYR A 193 -1.81 7.66 -3.38
CA TYR A 193 -3.10 6.96 -3.26
C TYR A 193 -2.92 5.45 -3.36
N PHE A 194 -2.64 4.81 -2.25
CA PHE A 194 -2.33 3.40 -2.20
C PHE A 194 -3.54 2.50 -2.04
N LYS A 195 -3.40 1.27 -2.56
CA LYS A 195 -4.25 0.11 -2.30
C LYS A 195 -3.50 -0.87 -1.42
N PHE A 196 -4.23 -1.67 -0.63
CA PHE A 196 -3.64 -2.89 -0.08
C PHE A 196 -3.28 -3.82 -1.22
N ARG A 197 -2.12 -4.45 -1.10
CA ARG A 197 -1.55 -5.28 -2.15
C ARG A 197 -0.89 -6.51 -1.57
N TYR A 198 -1.19 -7.65 -2.18
CA TYR A 198 -0.62 -8.95 -1.85
C TYR A 198 -0.27 -9.64 -3.15
N LEU A 199 0.95 -10.10 -3.26
CA LEU A 199 1.48 -10.68 -4.49
C LEU A 199 2.17 -11.99 -4.18
N GLN A 200 1.99 -12.92 -5.11
CA GLN A 200 2.81 -14.12 -5.22
C GLN A 200 3.35 -14.20 -6.66
N ASP A 201 4.66 -14.22 -6.80
CA ASP A 201 5.36 -14.36 -8.08
C ASP A 201 6.31 -15.55 -7.98
N ILE A 202 5.98 -16.61 -8.69
CA ILE A 202 6.79 -17.81 -8.79
C ILE A 202 7.46 -17.81 -10.15
N ARG A 203 8.77 -17.56 -10.17
CA ARG A 203 9.54 -17.38 -11.38
C ARG A 203 10.06 -18.68 -11.98
N ASN A 204 10.14 -19.73 -11.21
CA ASN A 204 10.58 -21.06 -11.65
C ASN A 204 9.89 -22.15 -10.82
N THR A 205 8.93 -22.84 -11.43
CA THR A 205 8.18 -23.89 -10.75
C THR A 205 8.95 -25.17 -10.54
N SER A 206 10.01 -25.41 -11.31
CA SER A 206 10.82 -26.63 -11.16
C SER A 206 11.53 -26.72 -9.80
N ASN A 207 11.71 -25.59 -9.11
CA ASN A 207 12.33 -25.49 -7.80
C ASN A 207 11.32 -25.51 -6.64
N ILE A 208 10.01 -25.53 -6.94
CA ILE A 208 8.96 -25.51 -5.92
C ILE A 208 8.46 -26.92 -5.70
N ARG A 209 8.67 -27.42 -4.49
CA ARG A 209 8.31 -28.80 -4.11
C ARG A 209 6.91 -28.95 -3.56
N GLU A 210 6.32 -27.85 -3.06
CA GLU A 210 5.01 -27.84 -2.41
C GLU A 210 4.17 -26.67 -2.88
N PRO A 211 2.82 -26.78 -2.85
CA PRO A 211 1.95 -25.67 -3.18
C PRO A 211 2.22 -24.47 -2.27
N GLN A 212 2.35 -23.30 -2.87
CA GLN A 212 2.61 -22.06 -2.16
C GLN A 212 1.31 -21.31 -1.90
N TYR A 213 1.13 -20.83 -0.69
CA TYR A 213 -0.07 -20.14 -0.25
C TYR A 213 0.27 -18.80 0.39
N LEU A 214 -0.54 -17.83 0.06
CA LEU A 214 -0.55 -16.52 0.69
C LEU A 214 -1.81 -16.42 1.55
N TYR A 215 -1.64 -16.21 2.86
CA TYR A 215 -2.75 -16.08 3.80
C TYR A 215 -2.90 -14.64 4.24
N LYS A 216 -3.94 -14.00 3.71
CA LYS A 216 -4.33 -12.65 4.10
C LYS A 216 -5.42 -12.71 5.17
N TYR A 217 -5.22 -11.93 6.22
CA TYR A 217 -6.21 -11.70 7.29
C TYR A 217 -6.81 -10.29 7.18
N GLY A 218 -7.23 -9.70 8.30
CA GLY A 218 -7.75 -8.35 8.35
C GLY A 218 -6.75 -7.30 7.87
N ALA A 219 -7.27 -6.20 7.33
CA ALA A 219 -6.47 -5.05 6.94
C ALA A 219 -7.23 -3.77 7.29
N SER A 220 -6.53 -2.76 7.77
CA SER A 220 -7.09 -1.46 8.14
C SER A 220 -6.14 -0.33 7.74
N CYS A 221 -6.69 0.83 7.42
CA CYS A 221 -5.92 2.05 7.25
C CYS A 221 -6.40 3.12 8.23
N TYR A 222 -5.50 4.02 8.57
CA TYR A 222 -5.79 5.18 9.40
C TYR A 222 -4.98 6.40 8.92
N ILE A 223 -5.44 7.57 9.32
CA ILE A 223 -4.74 8.83 9.10
C ILE A 223 -4.50 9.43 10.48
N ASP A 224 -3.27 9.82 10.76
CA ASP A 224 -2.91 10.44 12.03
C ASP A 224 -3.68 11.76 12.22
N GLY A 225 -4.30 11.93 13.40
CA GLY A 225 -5.18 13.06 13.70
C GLY A 225 -6.59 12.94 13.08
N GLY A 226 -6.97 11.77 12.60
CA GLY A 226 -8.30 11.45 12.06
C GLY A 226 -8.56 11.99 10.67
N ASP A 227 -9.63 11.51 10.05
CA ASP A 227 -10.08 12.03 8.75
C ASP A 227 -10.72 13.41 8.96
N ASN A 228 -10.05 14.45 8.48
CA ASN A 228 -10.63 15.76 8.40
C ASN A 228 -11.49 15.84 7.13
N SER A 229 -12.62 15.14 7.14
CA SER A 229 -13.66 15.25 6.13
C SER A 229 -14.42 16.59 6.23
N ALA A 230 -13.75 17.65 6.70
CA ALA A 230 -14.28 19.00 6.74
C ALA A 230 -14.48 19.56 5.30
N GLY A 231 -15.10 18.77 4.47
CA GLY A 231 -15.89 19.25 3.37
C GLY A 231 -17.12 19.96 3.95
N LYS A 232 -17.55 21.02 3.35
CA LYS A 232 -18.82 21.62 3.71
C LYS A 232 -19.91 20.57 3.53
N TYR A 233 -20.50 20.12 4.63
CA TYR A 233 -21.67 19.28 4.58
C TYR A 233 -22.86 20.18 4.22
N TYR A 234 -23.59 19.79 3.21
CA TYR A 234 -24.88 20.37 2.87
C TYR A 234 -25.92 19.34 3.23
N CYS A 235 -26.80 19.68 4.17
CA CYS A 235 -27.99 18.91 4.46
C CYS A 235 -29.14 19.50 3.63
N TYR A 236 -29.87 18.66 2.93
CA TYR A 236 -31.07 19.03 2.21
C TYR A 236 -32.17 18.04 2.59
N THR A 237 -33.27 18.53 3.07
CA THR A 237 -34.48 17.75 3.31
C THR A 237 -35.47 18.10 2.21
N SER A 238 -35.91 17.13 1.46
CA SER A 238 -36.98 17.32 0.46
C SER A 238 -38.34 17.29 1.14
N ASP A 239 -39.30 17.97 0.54
CA ASP A 239 -40.72 17.79 0.91
C ASP A 239 -41.16 16.34 0.67
N ASP A 240 -42.18 15.92 1.39
CA ASP A 240 -42.79 14.59 1.24
C ASP A 240 -43.18 14.31 -0.21
N LYS A 241 -42.76 13.16 -0.71
CA LYS A 241 -43.13 12.69 -2.02
C LYS A 241 -43.91 11.42 -1.93
N ALA A 242 -45.11 11.43 -2.51
CA ALA A 242 -45.90 10.22 -2.66
C ALA A 242 -45.17 9.24 -3.60
N ILE A 243 -44.90 8.04 -3.12
CA ILE A 243 -44.31 6.94 -3.90
C ILE A 243 -45.44 6.08 -4.45
N ASN A 244 -45.52 5.97 -5.75
CA ASN A 244 -46.47 5.08 -6.41
C ASN A 244 -45.79 3.71 -6.66
N ASN A 245 -46.32 2.65 -6.07
CA ASN A 245 -45.75 1.30 -6.18
C ASN A 245 -45.74 0.72 -7.61
N ALA A 246 -46.38 1.37 -8.55
CA ALA A 246 -46.46 0.88 -9.96
C ALA A 246 -45.33 1.40 -10.85
N ARG A 247 -44.51 2.37 -10.41
CA ARG A 247 -43.40 2.97 -11.20
C ARG A 247 -42.23 3.38 -10.32
N GLN A 248 -41.04 3.26 -10.90
CA GLN A 248 -39.85 3.84 -10.25
C GLN A 248 -39.99 5.35 -10.14
N THR A 249 -39.99 5.88 -8.92
CA THR A 249 -40.08 7.32 -8.64
C THR A 249 -38.75 7.81 -8.10
N SER A 250 -38.16 8.85 -8.75
CA SER A 250 -36.98 9.49 -8.22
C SER A 250 -37.37 10.34 -7.01
N VAL A 251 -36.84 9.99 -5.84
CA VAL A 251 -37.08 10.70 -4.59
C VAL A 251 -36.18 11.90 -4.45
N ALA A 252 -34.92 11.77 -4.83
CA ALA A 252 -33.95 12.86 -4.80
C ALA A 252 -32.91 12.70 -5.91
N GLY A 253 -32.36 13.81 -6.36
CA GLY A 253 -31.27 13.84 -7.31
C GLY A 253 -30.24 14.87 -6.91
N ILE A 254 -28.96 14.50 -6.90
CA ILE A 254 -27.86 15.40 -6.61
C ILE A 254 -27.13 15.70 -7.91
N TYR A 255 -27.18 16.97 -8.32
CA TYR A 255 -26.53 17.43 -9.54
C TYR A 255 -25.56 18.56 -9.21
N PRO A 256 -24.25 18.40 -9.49
CA PRO A 256 -23.33 19.53 -9.39
C PRO A 256 -23.70 20.57 -10.43
N LYS A 257 -23.71 21.84 -10.03
CA LYS A 257 -23.88 22.95 -11.00
C LYS A 257 -22.77 22.83 -12.03
N ARG A 258 -23.12 22.94 -13.32
CA ARG A 258 -22.13 22.93 -14.42
C ARG A 258 -21.14 24.10 -14.33
N GLU A 259 -21.60 25.22 -13.80
CA GLU A 259 -20.81 26.46 -13.69
C GLU A 259 -20.91 27.02 -12.27
N ILE A 260 -19.82 27.57 -11.77
CA ILE A 260 -19.76 28.35 -10.55
C ILE A 260 -19.31 29.77 -10.91
N LYS A 261 -19.95 30.78 -10.31
CA LYS A 261 -19.51 32.16 -10.44
C LYS A 261 -18.45 32.45 -9.37
N ASN A 262 -17.33 33.05 -9.74
CA ASN A 262 -16.37 33.60 -8.79
C ASN A 262 -16.90 34.92 -8.17
N SER A 263 -16.12 35.51 -7.25
CA SER A 263 -16.46 36.80 -6.61
C SER A 263 -16.76 37.90 -7.60
N ASP A 264 -16.20 37.87 -8.80
CA ASP A 264 -16.32 38.86 -9.85
C ASP A 264 -17.49 38.56 -10.80
N GLY A 265 -18.30 37.57 -10.48
CA GLY A 265 -19.47 37.19 -11.28
C GLY A 265 -19.14 36.38 -12.54
N VAL A 266 -17.88 36.10 -12.82
CA VAL A 266 -17.47 35.35 -14.01
C VAL A 266 -17.75 33.88 -13.83
N ALA A 267 -18.49 33.26 -14.74
CA ALA A 267 -18.80 31.84 -14.73
C ALA A 267 -17.57 31.04 -15.13
N LYS A 268 -17.27 30.02 -14.35
CA LYS A 268 -16.22 29.02 -14.64
C LYS A 268 -16.79 27.61 -14.56
N PRO A 269 -16.29 26.66 -15.37
CA PRO A 269 -16.71 25.27 -15.27
C PRO A 269 -16.51 24.73 -13.86
N ASN A 270 -17.54 24.08 -13.31
CA ASN A 270 -17.45 23.44 -12.02
C ASN A 270 -16.73 22.09 -12.17
N LYS A 271 -15.51 22.01 -11.69
CA LYS A 271 -14.71 20.76 -11.66
C LYS A 271 -14.85 19.98 -10.35
N LYS A 272 -15.72 20.44 -9.43
CA LYS A 272 -15.93 19.77 -8.14
C LYS A 272 -16.90 18.61 -8.31
N ASN A 273 -16.52 17.47 -7.76
CA ASN A 273 -17.40 16.31 -7.62
C ASN A 273 -18.21 16.45 -6.33
N VAL A 274 -19.47 16.02 -6.37
CA VAL A 274 -20.33 15.91 -5.19
C VAL A 274 -20.49 14.43 -4.90
N TYR A 275 -20.16 14.03 -3.68
CA TYR A 275 -20.35 12.65 -3.23
C TYR A 275 -21.39 12.64 -2.12
N PRO A 276 -22.47 11.84 -2.25
CA PRO A 276 -23.38 11.63 -1.12
C PRO A 276 -22.63 10.88 -0.01
N VAL A 277 -22.70 11.41 1.20
CA VAL A 277 -22.09 10.81 2.40
C VAL A 277 -23.10 9.92 3.09
N ASP A 278 -24.35 10.37 3.13
CA ASP A 278 -25.45 9.66 3.77
C ASP A 278 -26.77 9.96 3.06
N LEU A 279 -27.66 8.99 3.02
CA LEU A 279 -29.02 9.12 2.54
C LEU A 279 -29.97 8.46 3.56
N LYS A 280 -30.79 9.27 4.21
CA LYS A 280 -31.84 8.77 5.09
C LYS A 280 -33.18 8.91 4.40
N ILE A 281 -33.93 7.83 4.31
CA ILE A 281 -35.30 7.78 3.80
C ILE A 281 -36.17 7.38 4.98
N ASP A 282 -37.04 8.26 5.41
CA ASP A 282 -38.06 7.96 6.40
C ASP A 282 -39.36 7.61 5.63
N CYS A 283 -39.91 6.44 5.91
CA CYS A 283 -41.18 5.95 5.37
C CYS A 283 -42.16 5.84 6.55
N ASP A 284 -43.23 6.59 6.51
CA ASP A 284 -44.36 6.45 7.43
C ASP A 284 -45.32 5.32 6.98
#